data_475326156676b952f25ee3c189f96dc9
#
_entry.id   475326156676b952f25ee3c189f96dc9
#
_cell.length_a   1.000
_cell.length_b   1.000
_cell.length_c   1.000
_cell.angle_alpha   90.00
_cell.angle_beta   90.00
_cell.angle_gamma   90.00
#
_symmetry.space_group_name_H-M   'P 1'
#
loop_
_entity.id
_entity.type
_entity.pdbx_description
1 polymer ?
#
loop_
_entity_poly.entity_id
_entity_poly.type
_entity_poly.pdbx_seq_one_letter_code
_entity_poly.pdbx_strand_id
1 'polypeptide(L)'
;VQADYVRPLSEHHKIETGAKYIYRLNRSNTAMDYDGAEDENTMSAFRHTTHVAALYAQYMLNVGRWSARAGLRYEYSRLQAEFPDGMGEKFHRNLNDWVPSANVQYKFSDANSLKLSFATSIRRPGIDYLNPAVIETPTSVSFGNATLSSSRRNMLGLTYTHTGAKLTYNINPYYRFSNDDITGIEYLEGGKKHSTYANALRGRNAGVSAFVQCQPWKGNSTSINGSVNYDKLHNPNIALSNSGWYGNVYVNISQKLPWKLSLSLGGGGQIGHDVSNVYGYDGTWHYSYISLQRSFLKDDRLSVNIGANNPIGSKYSSYHSGNTQGDFTSISCWENKQKSFSIGISLRLGKLSTSVKKTEKTIENEDVVGGIKQK
;
A
#
# COMPACT_ATOMS: atom_id res chain seq x y z
N VAL A 1 -0.53 9.75 21.17
CA VAL A 1 0.53 10.53 21.81
C VAL A 1 1.87 9.91 21.47
N GLN A 2 2.88 10.72 21.18
CA GLN A 2 4.24 10.28 20.86
C GLN A 2 5.24 11.23 21.50
N ALA A 3 6.32 10.68 22.06
CA ALA A 3 7.45 11.41 22.58
C ALA A 3 8.73 10.87 21.96
N ASP A 4 9.54 11.76 21.38
CA ASP A 4 10.80 11.43 20.72
C ASP A 4 11.94 12.15 21.43
N TYR A 5 13.02 11.44 21.65
CA TYR A 5 14.26 11.99 22.18
C TYR A 5 15.42 11.69 21.23
N VAL A 6 16.10 12.75 20.84
CA VAL A 6 17.22 12.69 19.89
C VAL A 6 18.47 13.22 20.57
N ARG A 7 19.52 12.40 20.61
CA ARG A 7 20.81 12.77 21.20
C ARG A 7 21.97 12.52 20.24
N PRO A 8 22.63 13.55 19.73
CA PRO A 8 23.95 13.42 19.14
C PRO A 8 24.94 12.98 20.24
N LEU A 9 25.64 11.89 20.02
CA LEU A 9 26.71 11.41 20.90
C LEU A 9 28.07 12.01 20.48
N SER A 10 28.21 12.24 19.17
CA SER A 10 29.33 12.94 18.54
C SER A 10 28.92 13.46 17.15
N GLU A 11 29.83 14.04 16.39
CA GLU A 11 29.60 14.45 14.99
C GLU A 11 29.17 13.29 14.08
N HIS A 12 29.55 12.06 14.43
CA HIS A 12 29.32 10.88 13.63
C HIS A 12 28.22 9.95 14.18
N HIS A 13 27.89 10.08 15.45
CA HIS A 13 27.05 9.14 16.19
C HIS A 13 25.81 9.83 16.74
N LYS A 14 24.65 9.27 16.50
CA LYS A 14 23.36 9.78 16.96
C LYS A 14 22.48 8.63 17.44
N ILE A 15 21.82 8.83 18.56
CA ILE A 15 20.77 7.94 19.06
C ILE A 15 19.43 8.66 19.01
N GLU A 16 18.41 7.96 18.56
CA GLU A 16 17.01 8.37 18.63
C GLU A 16 16.25 7.29 19.43
N THR A 17 15.49 7.71 20.41
CA THR A 17 14.62 6.83 21.20
C THR A 17 13.27 7.49 21.36
N GLY A 18 12.25 6.69 21.59
CA GLY A 18 10.93 7.27 21.79
C GLY A 18 9.91 6.23 22.25
N ALA A 19 8.77 6.77 22.64
CA ALA A 19 7.59 6.01 23.02
C ALA A 19 6.37 6.53 22.28
N LYS A 20 5.47 5.63 21.92
CA LYS A 20 4.23 5.96 21.25
C LYS A 20 3.08 5.19 21.86
N TYR A 21 1.96 5.88 22.06
CA TYR A 21 0.72 5.26 22.48
C TYR A 21 -0.40 5.66 21.52
N ILE A 22 -1.13 4.66 21.05
CA ILE A 22 -2.27 4.81 20.14
C ILE A 22 -3.50 4.20 20.82
N TYR A 23 -4.59 4.95 20.81
CA TYR A 23 -5.91 4.49 21.19
C TYR A 23 -6.82 4.63 19.94
N ARG A 24 -7.50 3.55 19.60
CA ARG A 24 -8.50 3.54 18.50
C ARG A 24 -9.77 2.90 19.02
N LEU A 25 -10.88 3.52 18.72
CA LEU A 25 -12.21 2.98 18.98
C LEU A 25 -12.94 2.94 17.63
N ASN A 26 -13.26 1.75 17.17
CA ASN A 26 -14.06 1.51 15.99
C ASN A 26 -15.43 0.99 16.42
N ARG A 27 -16.47 1.40 15.72
CA ARG A 27 -17.84 0.92 15.90
C ARG A 27 -18.37 0.54 14.54
N SER A 28 -19.02 -0.60 14.45
CA SER A 28 -19.74 -1.07 13.27
C SER A 28 -21.14 -1.43 13.68
N ASN A 29 -22.12 -0.89 12.96
CA ASN A 29 -23.51 -1.33 13.04
C ASN A 29 -23.84 -1.88 11.67
N THR A 30 -24.10 -3.19 11.61
CA THR A 30 -24.46 -3.88 10.38
C THR A 30 -25.93 -4.24 10.47
N ALA A 31 -26.70 -3.84 9.47
CA ALA A 31 -28.08 -4.24 9.30
C ALA A 31 -28.21 -4.90 7.93
N MET A 32 -28.85 -6.03 7.86
CA MET A 32 -29.26 -6.69 6.63
C MET A 32 -30.77 -6.72 6.57
N ASP A 33 -31.31 -6.20 5.47
CA ASP A 33 -32.73 -6.27 5.15
C ASP A 33 -32.87 -7.06 3.85
N TYR A 34 -33.64 -8.14 3.93
CA TYR A 34 -34.00 -8.96 2.79
C TYR A 34 -35.46 -8.68 2.40
N ASP A 35 -35.65 -8.15 1.20
CA ASP A 35 -36.96 -7.92 0.65
C ASP A 35 -37.69 -9.26 0.46
N GLY A 36 -38.66 -9.59 1.32
CA GLY A 36 -39.50 -10.80 1.27
C GLY A 36 -39.30 -11.84 2.36
N ALA A 37 -38.41 -11.64 3.34
CA ALA A 37 -38.31 -12.51 4.51
C ALA A 37 -38.65 -11.71 5.78
N GLU A 38 -39.83 -11.96 6.35
CA GLU A 38 -40.32 -11.22 7.55
C GLU A 38 -39.49 -11.48 8.83
N ASP A 39 -38.57 -12.46 8.85
CA ASP A 39 -37.90 -12.93 10.07
C ASP A 39 -36.35 -12.84 10.04
N GLU A 40 -35.71 -12.25 9.02
CA GLU A 40 -34.24 -12.28 8.87
C GLU A 40 -33.55 -10.91 8.91
N ASN A 41 -34.11 -9.91 9.57
CA ASN A 41 -33.40 -8.66 9.84
C ASN A 41 -32.31 -8.87 10.88
N THR A 42 -31.08 -9.15 10.44
CA THR A 42 -29.94 -9.31 11.34
C THR A 42 -29.31 -7.94 11.59
N MET A 43 -29.47 -7.43 12.79
CA MET A 43 -28.73 -6.25 13.26
C MET A 43 -27.54 -6.73 14.12
N SER A 44 -26.35 -6.29 13.82
CA SER A 44 -25.17 -6.55 14.64
C SER A 44 -24.45 -5.25 14.99
N ALA A 45 -24.29 -4.99 16.27
CA ALA A 45 -23.47 -3.90 16.78
C ALA A 45 -22.14 -4.44 17.30
N PHE A 46 -21.05 -3.98 16.73
CA PHE A 46 -19.70 -4.39 17.07
C PHE A 46 -18.85 -3.18 17.47
N ARG A 47 -18.22 -3.26 18.64
CA ARG A 47 -17.27 -2.26 19.14
C ARG A 47 -15.89 -2.89 19.28
N HIS A 48 -14.91 -2.31 18.60
CA HIS A 48 -13.52 -2.75 18.65
C HIS A 48 -12.62 -1.64 19.20
N THR A 49 -11.94 -1.92 20.30
CA THR A 49 -10.98 -1.00 20.93
C THR A 49 -9.58 -1.56 20.78
N THR A 50 -8.66 -0.72 20.33
CA THR A 50 -7.24 -1.06 20.19
C THR A 50 -6.38 -0.10 20.98
N HIS A 51 -5.55 -0.64 21.85
CA HIS A 51 -4.47 0.06 22.54
C HIS A 51 -3.15 -0.44 21.99
N VAL A 52 -2.28 0.45 21.53
CA VAL A 52 -0.92 0.11 21.09
C VAL A 52 0.07 0.95 21.87
N ALA A 53 0.93 0.30 22.63
CA ALA A 53 2.09 0.92 23.26
C ALA A 53 3.35 0.47 22.54
N ALA A 54 4.16 1.41 22.09
CA ALA A 54 5.40 1.13 21.38
C ALA A 54 6.59 1.86 22.02
N LEU A 55 7.70 1.14 22.15
CA LEU A 55 9.01 1.67 22.51
C LEU A 55 9.97 1.41 21.37
N TYR A 56 10.82 2.38 21.05
CA TYR A 56 11.78 2.23 19.97
C TYR A 56 13.09 2.93 20.26
N ALA A 57 14.15 2.36 19.72
CA ALA A 57 15.48 2.94 19.73
C ALA A 57 16.13 2.74 18.36
N GLN A 58 16.87 3.74 17.92
CA GLN A 58 17.59 3.74 16.66
C GLN A 58 18.96 4.39 16.84
N TYR A 59 19.97 3.74 16.33
CA TYR A 59 21.34 4.24 16.25
C TYR A 59 21.69 4.62 14.83
N MET A 60 22.35 5.74 14.66
CA MET A 60 22.83 6.26 13.38
C MET A 60 24.31 6.54 13.44
N LEU A 61 25.01 6.14 12.39
CA LEU A 61 26.43 6.34 12.16
C LEU A 61 26.64 7.03 10.81
N ASN A 62 27.43 8.11 10.81
CA ASN A 62 27.87 8.79 9.58
C ASN A 62 29.38 9.03 9.66
N VAL A 63 30.17 8.26 8.90
CA VAL A 63 31.62 8.35 8.89
C VAL A 63 32.13 8.36 7.46
N GLY A 64 32.66 9.50 7.04
CA GLY A 64 33.16 9.69 5.69
C GLY A 64 32.10 9.41 4.64
N ARG A 65 32.31 8.35 3.83
CA ARG A 65 31.38 7.92 2.78
C ARG A 65 30.35 6.89 3.24
N TRP A 66 30.41 6.48 4.50
CA TRP A 66 29.48 5.50 5.08
C TRP A 66 28.42 6.17 5.91
N SER A 67 27.19 5.72 5.74
CA SER A 67 26.11 5.97 6.68
C SER A 67 25.42 4.66 7.00
N ALA A 68 25.17 4.44 8.29
CA ALA A 68 24.48 3.24 8.76
C ALA A 68 23.41 3.64 9.76
N ARG A 69 22.33 2.86 9.78
CA ARG A 69 21.23 3.01 10.72
C ARG A 69 20.75 1.64 11.12
N ALA A 70 20.58 1.42 12.43
CA ALA A 70 19.99 0.20 12.97
C ALA A 70 18.96 0.60 14.03
N GLY A 71 17.77 0.04 13.94
CA GLY A 71 16.67 0.35 14.85
C GLY A 71 15.89 -0.90 15.25
N LEU A 72 15.37 -0.86 16.46
CA LEU A 72 14.47 -1.87 16.99
C LEU A 72 13.27 -1.18 17.62
N ARG A 73 12.08 -1.66 17.30
CA ARG A 73 10.84 -1.23 17.90
C ARG A 73 10.11 -2.43 18.47
N TYR A 74 9.65 -2.29 19.69
CA TYR A 74 8.77 -3.23 20.34
C TYR A 74 7.38 -2.62 20.45
N GLU A 75 6.35 -3.37 20.07
CA GLU A 75 4.96 -2.96 20.18
C GLU A 75 4.15 -3.99 20.97
N TYR A 76 3.52 -3.52 22.02
CA TYR A 76 2.48 -4.24 22.72
C TYR A 76 1.12 -3.71 22.28
N SER A 77 0.24 -4.60 21.82
CA SER A 77 -1.11 -4.24 21.40
C SER A 77 -2.14 -5.04 22.17
N ARG A 78 -3.14 -4.35 22.70
CA ARG A 78 -4.32 -4.96 23.31
C ARG A 78 -5.52 -4.64 22.44
N LEU A 79 -6.13 -5.69 21.89
CA LEU A 79 -7.35 -5.65 21.09
C LEU A 79 -8.51 -6.12 21.97
N GLN A 80 -9.61 -5.39 21.99
CA GLN A 80 -10.83 -5.76 22.73
C GLN A 80 -12.02 -5.60 21.81
N ALA A 81 -12.90 -6.58 21.80
CA ALA A 81 -14.14 -6.53 21.05
C ALA A 81 -15.33 -6.81 21.97
N GLU A 82 -16.38 -6.04 21.76
CA GLU A 82 -17.64 -6.12 22.49
C GLU A 82 -18.79 -6.11 21.48
N PHE A 83 -19.84 -6.82 21.82
CA PHE A 83 -21.10 -6.88 21.11
C PHE A 83 -22.19 -6.28 21.98
N PRO A 84 -22.51 -4.97 21.83
CA PRO A 84 -23.49 -4.29 22.69
C PRO A 84 -24.91 -4.85 22.59
N ASP A 85 -25.23 -5.53 21.48
CA ASP A 85 -26.50 -6.21 21.22
C ASP A 85 -26.59 -7.62 21.80
N GLY A 86 -25.49 -8.13 22.40
CA GLY A 86 -25.42 -9.48 22.92
C GLY A 86 -25.32 -10.60 21.88
N MET A 87 -25.18 -10.26 20.60
CA MET A 87 -25.14 -11.23 19.48
C MET A 87 -23.79 -11.93 19.31
N GLY A 88 -22.80 -11.67 20.16
CA GLY A 88 -21.47 -12.27 20.11
C GLY A 88 -20.75 -12.27 21.45
N GLU A 89 -19.75 -13.12 21.59
CA GLU A 89 -18.92 -13.19 22.78
C GLU A 89 -17.84 -12.11 22.78
N LYS A 90 -17.67 -11.43 23.94
CA LYS A 90 -16.58 -10.50 24.13
C LYS A 90 -15.26 -11.24 24.07
N PHE A 91 -14.32 -10.69 23.33
CA PHE A 91 -12.97 -11.25 23.29
C PHE A 91 -11.90 -10.16 23.48
N HIS A 92 -10.74 -10.60 23.91
CA HIS A 92 -9.55 -9.75 23.97
C HIS A 92 -8.33 -10.52 23.49
N ARG A 93 -7.41 -9.79 22.87
CA ARG A 93 -6.12 -10.31 22.38
C ARG A 93 -4.99 -9.39 22.77
N ASN A 94 -3.89 -9.99 23.18
CA ASN A 94 -2.63 -9.29 23.42
C ASN A 94 -1.62 -9.75 22.38
N LEU A 95 -1.00 -8.79 21.69
CA LEU A 95 -0.02 -9.05 20.63
C LEU A 95 1.30 -8.40 21.04
N ASN A 96 2.40 -9.10 20.77
CA ASN A 96 3.76 -8.62 21.03
C ASN A 96 4.54 -8.70 19.75
N ASP A 97 4.99 -7.56 19.25
CA ASP A 97 5.61 -7.45 17.94
C ASP A 97 6.98 -6.78 18.03
N TRP A 98 8.00 -7.45 17.50
CA TRP A 98 9.34 -6.91 17.33
C TRP A 98 9.53 -6.48 15.88
N VAL A 99 9.99 -5.24 15.68
CA VAL A 99 10.10 -4.59 14.37
C VAL A 99 11.53 -4.09 14.18
N PRO A 100 12.45 -4.96 13.78
CA PRO A 100 13.81 -4.57 13.46
C PRO A 100 13.88 -3.86 12.11
N SER A 101 14.83 -2.93 12.00
CA SER A 101 15.21 -2.27 10.74
C SER A 101 16.71 -1.96 10.74
N ALA A 102 17.33 -2.08 9.58
CA ALA A 102 18.73 -1.71 9.40
C ALA A 102 18.97 -1.23 7.97
N ASN A 103 19.85 -0.27 7.80
CA ASN A 103 20.39 0.05 6.49
C ASN A 103 21.83 0.51 6.59
N VAL A 104 22.59 0.25 5.52
CA VAL A 104 23.96 0.71 5.33
C VAL A 104 24.04 1.29 3.93
N GLN A 105 24.58 2.47 3.80
CA GLN A 105 24.80 3.16 2.54
C GLN A 105 26.27 3.52 2.38
N TYR A 106 26.79 3.30 1.21
CA TYR A 106 28.12 3.77 0.79
C TYR A 106 27.99 4.73 -0.38
N LYS A 107 28.60 5.91 -0.27
CA LYS A 107 28.70 6.90 -1.33
C LYS A 107 30.02 6.74 -2.07
N PHE A 108 29.96 6.24 -3.32
CA PHE A 108 31.16 6.18 -4.20
C PHE A 108 31.62 7.58 -4.58
N SER A 109 30.63 8.46 -4.83
CA SER A 109 30.80 9.88 -5.14
C SER A 109 29.55 10.66 -4.69
N ASP A 110 29.52 11.97 -4.91
CA ASP A 110 28.33 12.79 -4.65
C ASP A 110 27.14 12.38 -5.55
N ALA A 111 27.44 11.82 -6.71
CA ALA A 111 26.44 11.36 -7.66
C ALA A 111 26.00 9.90 -7.46
N ASN A 112 26.81 9.05 -6.84
CA ASN A 112 26.61 7.60 -6.85
C ASN A 112 26.62 7.02 -5.44
N SER A 113 25.59 6.22 -5.12
CA SER A 113 25.54 5.52 -3.85
C SER A 113 24.92 4.13 -3.99
N LEU A 114 25.30 3.24 -3.07
CA LEU A 114 24.73 1.91 -2.91
C LEU A 114 24.21 1.78 -1.49
N LYS A 115 22.96 1.33 -1.33
CA LYS A 115 22.29 1.16 -0.04
C LYS A 115 21.74 -0.25 0.08
N LEU A 116 22.17 -0.97 1.11
CA LEU A 116 21.55 -2.20 1.56
C LEU A 116 20.57 -1.88 2.69
N SER A 117 19.38 -2.43 2.66
CA SER A 117 18.33 -2.18 3.66
C SER A 117 17.59 -3.45 4.03
N PHE A 118 17.26 -3.57 5.31
CA PHE A 118 16.34 -4.55 5.86
C PHE A 118 15.29 -3.83 6.69
N ALA A 119 14.02 -4.18 6.51
CA ALA A 119 12.94 -3.63 7.30
C ALA A 119 11.85 -4.67 7.54
N THR A 120 11.33 -4.70 8.75
CA THR A 120 10.11 -5.42 9.11
C THR A 120 8.96 -4.44 9.23
N SER A 121 7.80 -4.80 8.72
CA SER A 121 6.53 -4.09 8.91
C SER A 121 5.49 -5.02 9.52
N ILE A 122 4.61 -4.45 10.34
CA ILE A 122 3.49 -5.18 10.96
C ILE A 122 2.20 -4.73 10.30
N ARG A 123 1.31 -5.68 10.05
CA ARG A 123 -0.07 -5.45 9.63
C ARG A 123 -1.01 -6.07 10.65
N ARG A 124 -1.80 -5.23 11.34
CA ARG A 124 -2.83 -5.69 12.26
C ARG A 124 -4.14 -5.86 11.52
N PRO A 125 -4.94 -6.90 11.87
CA PRO A 125 -6.27 -7.04 11.31
C PRO A 125 -7.13 -5.83 11.69
N GLY A 126 -7.86 -5.29 10.73
CA GLY A 126 -8.85 -4.24 10.93
C GLY A 126 -10.17 -4.82 11.44
N ILE A 127 -11.12 -3.93 11.71
CA ILE A 127 -12.44 -4.30 12.22
C ILE A 127 -13.17 -5.24 11.25
N ASP A 128 -13.05 -5.01 9.94
CA ASP A 128 -13.73 -5.81 8.91
C ASP A 128 -13.25 -7.26 8.88
N TYR A 129 -11.98 -7.49 9.28
CA TYR A 129 -11.41 -8.85 9.34
C TYR A 129 -11.74 -9.56 10.66
N LEU A 130 -11.95 -8.78 11.72
CA LEU A 130 -12.18 -9.31 13.07
C LEU A 130 -13.66 -9.49 13.41
N ASN A 131 -14.56 -8.77 12.73
CA ASN A 131 -15.99 -8.79 13.04
C ASN A 131 -16.61 -10.15 12.68
N PRO A 132 -17.00 -10.98 13.68
CA PRO A 132 -17.56 -12.29 13.43
C PRO A 132 -19.04 -12.27 13.03
N ALA A 133 -19.64 -11.08 12.86
CA ALA A 133 -21.00 -10.98 12.34
C ALA A 133 -21.12 -11.72 11.01
N VAL A 134 -22.09 -12.61 10.93
CA VAL A 134 -22.35 -13.41 9.74
C VAL A 134 -23.20 -12.60 8.78
N ILE A 135 -22.72 -12.45 7.56
CA ILE A 135 -23.46 -11.89 6.44
C ILE A 135 -23.82 -13.03 5.51
N GLU A 136 -25.08 -13.37 5.47
CA GLU A 136 -25.59 -14.50 4.69
C GLU A 136 -26.45 -14.00 3.53
N THR A 137 -26.25 -14.60 2.36
CA THR A 137 -27.03 -14.41 1.15
C THR A 137 -27.53 -15.77 0.66
N PRO A 138 -28.43 -15.85 -0.31
CA PRO A 138 -28.85 -17.15 -0.87
C PRO A 138 -27.68 -18.00 -1.40
N THR A 139 -26.56 -17.39 -1.78
CA THR A 139 -25.43 -18.07 -2.42
C THR A 139 -24.11 -17.97 -1.64
N SER A 140 -24.05 -17.16 -0.57
CA SER A 140 -22.80 -16.93 0.15
C SER A 140 -23.02 -16.66 1.64
N VAL A 141 -22.00 -17.00 2.42
CA VAL A 141 -21.87 -16.70 3.85
C VAL A 141 -20.51 -16.06 4.06
N SER A 142 -20.44 -14.88 4.64
CA SER A 142 -19.17 -14.23 4.97
C SER A 142 -19.12 -13.75 6.42
N PHE A 143 -17.97 -13.93 7.06
CA PHE A 143 -17.75 -13.53 8.43
C PHE A 143 -16.25 -13.25 8.68
N GLY A 144 -15.96 -12.35 9.61
CA GLY A 144 -14.61 -12.11 10.06
C GLY A 144 -14.11 -13.18 11.03
N ASN A 145 -12.83 -13.08 11.38
CA ASN A 145 -12.19 -14.00 12.30
C ASN A 145 -11.56 -13.25 13.48
N ALA A 146 -12.19 -13.35 14.64
CA ALA A 146 -11.73 -12.74 15.88
C ALA A 146 -10.39 -13.30 16.39
N THR A 147 -9.93 -14.45 15.87
CA THR A 147 -8.68 -15.08 16.32
C THR A 147 -7.43 -14.58 15.56
N LEU A 148 -7.59 -13.69 14.61
CA LEU A 148 -6.47 -13.15 13.84
C LEU A 148 -5.43 -12.46 14.71
N SER A 149 -4.16 -12.62 14.34
CA SER A 149 -3.00 -11.95 14.91
C SER A 149 -2.38 -10.96 13.93
N SER A 150 -1.41 -10.17 14.37
CA SER A 150 -0.59 -9.35 13.48
C SER A 150 0.16 -10.23 12.49
N SER A 151 0.25 -9.79 11.24
CA SER A 151 1.17 -10.37 10.26
C SER A 151 2.43 -9.54 10.14
N ARG A 152 3.58 -10.21 9.87
CA ARG A 152 4.88 -9.57 9.71
C ARG A 152 5.39 -9.76 8.30
N ARG A 153 5.78 -8.64 7.69
CA ARG A 153 6.39 -8.63 6.36
C ARG A 153 7.79 -8.08 6.45
N ASN A 154 8.74 -8.84 5.96
CA ASN A 154 10.15 -8.49 5.94
C ASN A 154 10.56 -8.16 4.52
N MET A 155 11.43 -7.16 4.37
CA MET A 155 11.98 -6.74 3.08
C MET A 155 13.48 -6.54 3.18
N LEU A 156 14.21 -7.18 2.30
CA LEU A 156 15.61 -6.95 2.02
C LEU A 156 15.71 -6.25 0.66
N GLY A 157 16.42 -5.13 0.58
CA GLY A 157 16.59 -4.38 -0.67
C GLY A 157 18.02 -3.87 -0.84
N LEU A 158 18.49 -3.87 -2.08
CA LEU A 158 19.77 -3.29 -2.48
C LEU A 158 19.49 -2.20 -3.51
N THR A 159 19.72 -0.94 -3.16
CA THR A 159 19.44 0.19 -4.04
C THR A 159 20.72 0.85 -4.52
N TYR A 160 20.96 0.84 -5.82
CA TYR A 160 21.94 1.71 -6.45
C TYR A 160 21.26 2.97 -6.94
N THR A 161 21.83 4.12 -6.62
CA THR A 161 21.30 5.45 -7.03
C THR A 161 22.39 6.25 -7.73
N HIS A 162 22.04 6.80 -8.89
CA HIS A 162 22.80 7.83 -9.58
C HIS A 162 21.98 9.12 -9.63
N THR A 163 22.58 10.24 -9.23
CA THR A 163 21.96 11.56 -9.27
C THR A 163 22.83 12.52 -10.03
N GLY A 164 22.41 12.86 -11.24
CA GLY A 164 23.09 13.84 -12.10
C GLY A 164 22.14 14.95 -12.54
N ALA A 165 22.69 16.03 -13.09
CA ALA A 165 21.93 17.21 -13.49
C ALA A 165 20.88 16.93 -14.59
N LYS A 166 21.17 16.00 -15.49
CA LYS A 166 20.28 15.62 -16.61
C LYS A 166 19.76 14.21 -16.54
N LEU A 167 20.32 13.38 -15.66
CA LEU A 167 19.97 11.98 -15.53
C LEU A 167 20.02 11.58 -14.06
N THR A 168 18.92 11.08 -13.55
CA THR A 168 18.81 10.44 -12.23
C THR A 168 18.19 9.07 -12.43
N TYR A 169 18.77 8.04 -11.84
CA TYR A 169 18.16 6.72 -11.85
C TYR A 169 18.46 5.96 -10.56
N ASN A 170 17.58 5.05 -10.24
CA ASN A 170 17.82 4.03 -9.22
C ASN A 170 17.38 2.66 -9.72
N ILE A 171 18.10 1.65 -9.27
CA ILE A 171 17.79 0.24 -9.51
C ILE A 171 17.77 -0.43 -8.15
N ASN A 172 16.69 -1.14 -7.85
CA ASN A 172 16.46 -1.73 -6.56
C ASN A 172 15.98 -3.19 -6.69
N PRO A 173 16.88 -4.18 -6.76
CA PRO A 173 16.52 -5.55 -6.48
C PRO A 173 16.10 -5.70 -5.01
N TYR A 174 15.06 -6.51 -4.79
CA TYR A 174 14.53 -6.74 -3.45
C TYR A 174 13.94 -8.14 -3.30
N TYR A 175 13.88 -8.56 -2.05
CA TYR A 175 13.24 -9.78 -1.64
C TYR A 175 12.33 -9.49 -0.45
N ARG A 176 11.05 -9.87 -0.57
CA ARG A 176 10.05 -9.75 0.49
C ARG A 176 9.59 -11.11 0.92
N PHE A 177 9.38 -11.28 2.23
CA PHE A 177 8.87 -12.55 2.76
C PHE A 177 7.98 -12.32 3.98
N SER A 178 6.98 -13.18 4.10
CA SER A 178 6.08 -13.29 5.24
C SER A 178 5.77 -14.76 5.49
N ASN A 179 5.42 -15.10 6.74
CA ASN A 179 5.08 -16.46 7.12
C ASN A 179 3.66 -16.60 7.68
N ASP A 180 3.00 -15.47 7.94
CA ASP A 180 1.76 -15.36 8.71
C ASP A 180 0.84 -14.27 8.17
N ASP A 181 0.88 -13.99 6.86
CA ASP A 181 0.01 -12.98 6.28
C ASP A 181 -1.45 -13.40 6.41
N ILE A 182 -2.29 -12.39 6.69
CA ILE A 182 -3.74 -12.57 6.73
C ILE A 182 -4.22 -12.76 5.30
N THR A 183 -4.94 -13.84 5.05
CA THR A 183 -5.53 -14.17 3.76
C THR A 183 -7.01 -14.52 3.91
N GLY A 184 -7.78 -14.24 2.87
CA GLY A 184 -9.14 -14.79 2.73
C GLY A 184 -9.07 -16.32 2.57
N ILE A 185 -9.99 -16.98 3.19
CA ILE A 185 -10.26 -18.42 3.01
C ILE A 185 -11.67 -18.55 2.47
N GLU A 186 -11.81 -19.29 1.38
CA GLU A 186 -13.10 -19.59 0.76
C GLU A 186 -13.29 -21.09 0.69
N TYR A 187 -14.50 -21.56 0.96
CA TYR A 187 -14.90 -22.97 0.86
C TYR A 187 -16.38 -23.09 0.56
N LEU A 188 -16.80 -24.25 0.04
CA LEU A 188 -18.20 -24.56 -0.22
C LEU A 188 -18.75 -25.42 0.91
N GLU A 189 -19.88 -25.02 1.49
CA GLU A 189 -20.59 -25.75 2.51
C GLU A 189 -22.09 -25.51 2.34
N GLY A 190 -22.90 -26.60 2.35
CA GLY A 190 -24.35 -26.49 2.18
C GLY A 190 -24.81 -25.85 0.87
N GLY A 191 -23.98 -25.90 -0.19
CA GLY A 191 -24.28 -25.26 -1.48
C GLY A 191 -24.04 -23.74 -1.49
N LYS A 192 -23.53 -23.15 -0.41
CA LYS A 192 -23.15 -21.72 -0.31
C LYS A 192 -21.64 -21.57 -0.26
N LYS A 193 -21.16 -20.46 -0.81
CA LYS A 193 -19.76 -20.07 -0.71
C LYS A 193 -19.51 -19.40 0.65
N HIS A 194 -18.68 -19.99 1.48
CA HIS A 194 -18.23 -19.43 2.75
C HIS A 194 -16.93 -18.67 2.56
N SER A 195 -16.83 -17.48 3.17
CA SER A 195 -15.64 -16.61 3.11
C SER A 195 -15.27 -16.12 4.50
N THR A 196 -14.02 -16.31 4.91
CA THR A 196 -13.47 -15.83 6.18
C THR A 196 -11.98 -15.51 6.04
N TYR A 197 -11.26 -15.28 7.12
CA TYR A 197 -9.85 -14.88 7.14
C TYR A 197 -9.02 -15.75 8.08
N ALA A 198 -7.75 -15.97 7.74
CA ALA A 198 -6.78 -16.61 8.63
C ALA A 198 -5.36 -16.06 8.45
N ASN A 199 -4.52 -16.21 9.49
CA ASN A 199 -3.07 -16.02 9.39
C ASN A 199 -2.42 -17.29 8.84
N ALA A 200 -2.60 -17.54 7.55
CA ALA A 200 -2.23 -18.81 6.92
C ALA A 200 -1.33 -18.65 5.68
N LEU A 201 -1.06 -17.42 5.24
CA LEU A 201 -0.35 -17.22 3.99
C LEU A 201 1.16 -17.03 4.23
N ARG A 202 1.94 -17.86 3.56
CA ARG A 202 3.39 -17.67 3.40
C ARG A 202 3.66 -17.05 2.05
N GLY A 203 4.15 -15.80 2.07
CA GLY A 203 4.47 -15.05 0.86
C GLY A 203 5.97 -14.95 0.64
N ARG A 204 6.41 -15.10 -0.61
CA ARG A 204 7.77 -14.84 -1.10
C ARG A 204 7.65 -14.04 -2.38
N ASN A 205 8.30 -12.89 -2.41
CA ASN A 205 8.33 -12.03 -3.59
C ASN A 205 9.77 -11.61 -3.85
N ALA A 206 10.27 -11.93 -5.02
CA ALA A 206 11.56 -11.45 -5.53
C ALA A 206 11.30 -10.51 -6.70
N GLY A 207 11.92 -9.34 -6.69
CA GLY A 207 11.69 -8.37 -7.75
C GLY A 207 12.85 -7.40 -7.96
N VAL A 208 12.77 -6.70 -9.07
CA VAL A 208 13.65 -5.57 -9.38
C VAL A 208 12.77 -4.41 -9.78
N SER A 209 12.93 -3.27 -9.13
CA SER A 209 12.33 -2.00 -9.57
C SER A 209 13.40 -1.05 -10.06
N ALA A 210 13.05 -0.25 -11.08
CA ALA A 210 13.91 0.77 -11.63
C ALA A 210 13.12 2.06 -11.84
N PHE A 211 13.77 3.16 -11.56
CA PHE A 211 13.28 4.50 -11.86
C PHE A 211 14.36 5.26 -12.63
N VAL A 212 13.97 5.90 -13.72
CA VAL A 212 14.84 6.77 -14.51
C VAL A 212 14.12 8.08 -14.74
N GLN A 213 14.81 9.18 -14.48
CA GLN A 213 14.37 10.53 -14.84
C GLN A 213 15.46 11.21 -15.65
N CYS A 214 15.14 11.71 -16.82
CA CYS A 214 16.09 12.38 -17.67
C CYS A 214 15.52 13.67 -18.28
N GLN A 215 16.43 14.55 -18.68
CA GLN A 215 16.15 15.78 -19.43
C GLN A 215 16.95 15.75 -20.74
N PRO A 216 16.48 15.00 -21.76
CA PRO A 216 17.21 14.80 -23.01
C PRO A 216 17.52 16.10 -23.75
N TRP A 217 16.58 17.08 -23.69
CA TRP A 217 16.71 18.40 -24.29
C TRP A 217 16.02 19.47 -23.44
N LYS A 218 16.20 20.72 -23.83
CA LYS A 218 15.67 21.88 -23.10
C LYS A 218 14.14 21.84 -22.97
N GLY A 219 13.67 22.00 -21.75
CA GLY A 219 12.23 22.03 -21.44
C GLY A 219 11.55 20.64 -21.38
N ASN A 220 12.31 19.57 -21.64
CA ASN A 220 11.82 18.20 -21.46
C ASN A 220 12.07 17.69 -20.05
N SER A 221 11.17 16.85 -19.57
CA SER A 221 11.35 15.97 -18.40
C SER A 221 10.66 14.65 -18.70
N THR A 222 11.44 13.60 -18.79
CA THR A 222 10.96 12.24 -19.05
C THR A 222 11.26 11.39 -17.83
N SER A 223 10.26 10.67 -17.33
CA SER A 223 10.43 9.69 -16.27
C SER A 223 9.86 8.33 -16.68
N ILE A 224 10.60 7.29 -16.35
CA ILE A 224 10.20 5.89 -16.53
C ILE A 224 10.33 5.21 -15.18
N ASN A 225 9.28 4.53 -14.77
CA ASN A 225 9.26 3.70 -13.57
C ASN A 225 8.77 2.32 -13.96
N GLY A 226 9.45 1.27 -13.51
CA GLY A 226 9.06 -0.09 -13.82
C GLY A 226 9.52 -1.07 -12.76
N SER A 227 8.86 -2.22 -12.74
CA SER A 227 9.28 -3.36 -11.94
C SER A 227 8.93 -4.67 -12.61
N VAL A 228 9.74 -5.69 -12.31
CA VAL A 228 9.46 -7.09 -12.62
C VAL A 228 9.51 -7.87 -11.32
N ASN A 229 8.53 -8.71 -11.09
CA ASN A 229 8.31 -9.44 -9.85
C ASN A 229 8.02 -10.90 -10.13
N TYR A 230 8.45 -11.74 -9.22
CA TYR A 230 8.03 -13.12 -9.10
C TYR A 230 7.44 -13.33 -7.71
N ASP A 231 6.18 -13.71 -7.65
CA ASP A 231 5.47 -14.04 -6.43
C ASP A 231 5.29 -15.54 -6.28
N LYS A 232 5.49 -16.02 -5.04
CA LYS A 232 5.14 -17.38 -4.63
C LYS A 232 4.38 -17.30 -3.32
N LEU A 233 3.15 -17.77 -3.35
CA LEU A 233 2.25 -17.86 -2.20
C LEU A 233 2.03 -19.32 -1.85
N HIS A 234 1.95 -19.62 -0.55
CA HIS A 234 1.70 -20.96 -0.04
C HIS A 234 0.83 -20.88 1.21
N ASN A 235 -0.26 -21.61 1.22
CA ASN A 235 -1.09 -21.83 2.41
C ASN A 235 -0.88 -23.27 2.92
N PRO A 236 -0.13 -23.47 4.01
CA PRO A 236 0.19 -24.79 4.52
C PRO A 236 -1.04 -25.52 5.09
N ASN A 237 -2.10 -24.79 5.52
CA ASN A 237 -3.28 -25.42 6.12
C ASN A 237 -4.10 -26.22 5.12
N ILE A 238 -4.04 -25.85 3.84
CA ILE A 238 -4.74 -26.53 2.74
C ILE A 238 -3.79 -27.07 1.69
N ALA A 239 -2.46 -27.02 1.95
CA ALA A 239 -1.39 -27.48 1.07
C ALA A 239 -1.44 -26.85 -0.36
N LEU A 240 -2.00 -25.67 -0.51
CA LEU A 240 -2.15 -25.00 -1.79
C LEU A 240 -1.06 -23.97 -2.01
N SER A 241 -0.56 -23.90 -3.24
CA SER A 241 0.47 -22.93 -3.65
C SER A 241 0.10 -22.29 -4.98
N ASN A 242 0.48 -21.03 -5.12
CA ASN A 242 0.35 -20.29 -6.37
C ASN A 242 1.61 -19.46 -6.62
N SER A 243 1.98 -19.27 -7.89
CA SER A 243 3.12 -18.44 -8.25
C SER A 243 2.97 -17.83 -9.63
N GLY A 244 3.57 -16.68 -9.85
CA GLY A 244 3.48 -15.99 -11.13
C GLY A 244 4.50 -14.87 -11.28
N TRP A 245 4.71 -14.47 -12.53
CA TRP A 245 5.50 -13.31 -12.92
C TRP A 245 4.57 -12.18 -13.35
N TYR A 246 4.88 -10.97 -12.91
CA TYR A 246 4.25 -9.77 -13.42
C TYR A 246 5.23 -8.61 -13.48
N GLY A 247 4.96 -7.67 -14.34
CA GLY A 247 5.73 -6.45 -14.48
C GLY A 247 4.83 -5.24 -14.64
N ASN A 248 5.31 -4.11 -14.13
CA ASN A 248 4.65 -2.81 -14.28
C ASN A 248 5.59 -1.85 -14.98
N VAL A 249 5.06 -1.03 -15.87
CA VAL A 249 5.80 0.08 -16.47
C VAL A 249 4.93 1.32 -16.52
N TYR A 250 5.53 2.46 -16.18
CA TYR A 250 4.91 3.79 -16.24
C TYR A 250 5.87 4.73 -16.93
N VAL A 251 5.39 5.48 -17.90
CA VAL A 251 6.15 6.48 -18.64
C VAL A 251 5.43 7.81 -18.54
N ASN A 252 6.16 8.87 -18.19
CA ASN A 252 5.65 10.24 -18.20
C ASN A 252 6.64 11.13 -18.93
N ILE A 253 6.13 11.91 -19.86
CA ILE A 253 6.92 12.86 -20.66
C ILE A 253 6.24 14.22 -20.52
N SER A 254 6.99 15.21 -20.08
CA SER A 254 6.55 16.59 -20.01
C SER A 254 7.46 17.48 -20.86
N GLN A 255 6.87 18.30 -21.71
CA GLN A 255 7.58 19.22 -22.57
C GLN A 255 7.05 20.65 -22.41
N LYS A 256 7.94 21.56 -22.00
CA LYS A 256 7.66 22.98 -22.02
C LYS A 256 7.78 23.49 -23.47
N LEU A 257 6.73 24.15 -23.94
CA LEU A 257 6.61 24.73 -25.25
C LEU A 257 6.61 26.28 -25.16
N PRO A 258 6.78 27.01 -26.27
CA PRO A 258 6.58 28.46 -26.30
C PRO A 258 5.21 28.87 -25.74
N TRP A 259 5.04 30.16 -25.47
CA TRP A 259 3.79 30.78 -25.00
C TRP A 259 3.25 30.22 -23.66
N LYS A 260 4.14 29.77 -22.77
CA LYS A 260 3.80 29.14 -21.47
C LYS A 260 2.91 27.91 -21.61
N LEU A 261 3.03 27.19 -22.72
CA LEU A 261 2.41 25.90 -22.93
C LEU A 261 3.25 24.78 -22.30
N SER A 262 2.59 23.76 -21.78
CA SER A 262 3.18 22.51 -21.30
C SER A 262 2.38 21.33 -21.83
N LEU A 263 3.03 20.47 -22.61
CA LEU A 263 2.47 19.22 -23.08
C LEU A 263 2.92 18.11 -22.13
N SER A 264 1.97 17.30 -21.67
CA SER A 264 2.26 16.09 -20.89
C SER A 264 1.63 14.88 -21.56
N LEU A 265 2.44 13.84 -21.69
CA LEU A 265 2.07 12.53 -22.21
C LEU A 265 2.44 11.49 -21.18
N GLY A 266 1.62 10.50 -21.01
CA GLY A 266 1.99 9.40 -20.14
C GLY A 266 1.10 8.20 -20.32
N GLY A 267 1.52 7.15 -19.66
CA GLY A 267 0.80 5.91 -19.64
C GLY A 267 1.53 4.85 -18.87
N GLY A 268 0.88 3.74 -18.68
CA GLY A 268 1.45 2.61 -17.99
C GLY A 268 0.53 1.40 -18.06
N GLY A 269 1.03 0.32 -17.54
CA GLY A 269 0.26 -0.91 -17.48
C GLY A 269 1.01 -2.02 -16.76
N GLN A 270 0.30 -3.11 -16.59
CA GLN A 270 0.79 -4.35 -16.04
C GLN A 270 0.76 -5.43 -17.11
N ILE A 271 1.84 -6.18 -17.19
CA ILE A 271 1.97 -7.42 -17.98
C ILE A 271 2.18 -8.60 -17.04
N GLY A 272 1.67 -9.77 -17.46
CA GLY A 272 1.65 -10.95 -16.58
C GLY A 272 0.55 -10.88 -15.54
N HIS A 273 0.50 -11.86 -14.67
CA HIS A 273 -0.55 -12.01 -13.67
C HIS A 273 0.03 -11.86 -12.28
N ASP A 274 -0.48 -10.86 -11.55
CA ASP A 274 -0.20 -10.71 -10.13
C ASP A 274 -0.93 -11.81 -9.36
N VAL A 275 -0.18 -12.52 -8.55
CA VAL A 275 -0.71 -13.57 -7.70
C VAL A 275 -1.10 -12.95 -6.36
N SER A 276 -2.38 -12.59 -6.22
CA SER A 276 -2.90 -11.93 -5.01
C SER A 276 -3.25 -12.90 -3.89
N ASN A 277 -3.53 -14.16 -4.24
CA ASN A 277 -3.89 -15.22 -3.30
C ASN A 277 -3.49 -16.61 -3.83
N VAL A 278 -3.69 -17.65 -3.03
CA VAL A 278 -3.34 -19.04 -3.43
C VAL A 278 -4.32 -19.66 -4.42
N TYR A 279 -5.48 -19.07 -4.66
CA TYR A 279 -6.54 -19.62 -5.49
C TYR A 279 -6.54 -19.08 -6.92
N GLY A 280 -5.93 -17.92 -7.16
CA GLY A 280 -6.06 -17.28 -8.46
C GLY A 280 -5.09 -16.14 -8.71
N TYR A 281 -5.47 -15.30 -9.64
CA TYR A 281 -4.66 -14.20 -10.14
C TYR A 281 -5.51 -12.94 -10.33
N ASP A 282 -4.84 -11.80 -10.31
CA ASP A 282 -5.39 -10.51 -10.72
C ASP A 282 -5.08 -10.22 -12.18
N GLY A 283 -5.99 -9.52 -12.84
CA GLY A 283 -5.89 -9.21 -14.26
C GLY A 283 -4.88 -8.12 -14.58
N THR A 284 -4.66 -7.95 -15.87
CA THR A 284 -3.82 -6.87 -16.39
C THR A 284 -4.63 -5.59 -16.59
N TRP A 285 -3.94 -4.46 -16.50
CA TRP A 285 -4.52 -3.15 -16.73
C TRP A 285 -3.56 -2.26 -17.50
N HIS A 286 -4.09 -1.26 -18.19
CA HIS A 286 -3.30 -0.23 -18.85
C HIS A 286 -4.04 1.09 -18.89
N TYR A 287 -3.32 2.18 -18.97
CA TYR A 287 -3.86 3.52 -19.18
C TYR A 287 -2.89 4.38 -19.98
N SER A 288 -3.43 5.41 -20.62
CA SER A 288 -2.64 6.46 -21.27
C SER A 288 -3.33 7.80 -21.09
N TYR A 289 -2.56 8.87 -21.18
CA TYR A 289 -3.13 10.21 -21.15
C TYR A 289 -2.30 11.19 -21.97
N ILE A 290 -2.97 12.24 -22.42
CA ILE A 290 -2.37 13.43 -23.01
C ILE A 290 -3.01 14.65 -22.38
N SER A 291 -2.21 15.65 -22.01
CA SER A 291 -2.74 16.92 -21.57
C SER A 291 -1.91 18.10 -22.06
N LEU A 292 -2.59 19.19 -22.39
CA LEU A 292 -2.00 20.45 -22.79
C LEU A 292 -2.47 21.52 -21.79
N GLN A 293 -1.50 22.15 -21.11
CA GLN A 293 -1.75 23.22 -20.16
C GLN A 293 -1.14 24.51 -20.65
N ARG A 294 -1.88 25.60 -20.49
CA ARG A 294 -1.37 26.95 -20.69
C ARG A 294 -1.52 27.80 -19.44
N SER A 295 -0.45 28.50 -19.06
CA SER A 295 -0.45 29.43 -17.93
C SER A 295 -0.60 30.87 -18.42
N PHE A 296 -1.40 31.63 -17.70
CA PHE A 296 -1.75 33.02 -17.95
C PHE A 296 -1.50 33.87 -16.71
N LEU A 297 -1.55 35.18 -16.87
CA LEU A 297 -1.37 36.19 -15.85
C LEU A 297 0.08 36.23 -15.31
N LYS A 298 0.35 37.23 -14.46
CA LYS A 298 1.60 37.35 -13.76
C LYS A 298 1.71 36.24 -12.71
N ASP A 299 2.90 35.67 -12.57
CA ASP A 299 3.19 34.57 -11.63
C ASP A 299 2.38 33.29 -11.92
N ASP A 300 1.95 33.08 -13.18
CA ASP A 300 1.20 31.90 -13.64
C ASP A 300 -0.03 31.60 -12.79
N ARG A 301 -0.76 32.66 -12.38
CA ARG A 301 -1.90 32.56 -11.47
C ARG A 301 -3.13 31.88 -12.06
N LEU A 302 -3.31 31.99 -13.37
CA LEU A 302 -4.40 31.30 -14.07
C LEU A 302 -3.79 30.23 -14.95
N SER A 303 -4.30 29.01 -14.89
CA SER A 303 -3.95 27.95 -15.81
C SER A 303 -5.20 27.29 -16.39
N VAL A 304 -5.15 26.97 -17.67
CA VAL A 304 -6.17 26.19 -18.37
C VAL A 304 -5.51 24.91 -18.84
N ASN A 305 -6.13 23.79 -18.51
CA ASN A 305 -5.68 22.45 -18.90
C ASN A 305 -6.76 21.76 -19.73
N ILE A 306 -6.37 21.18 -20.86
CA ILE A 306 -7.21 20.30 -21.67
C ILE A 306 -6.54 18.93 -21.68
N GLY A 307 -7.29 17.90 -21.33
CA GLY A 307 -6.77 16.55 -21.22
C GLY A 307 -7.67 15.50 -21.82
N ALA A 308 -7.05 14.39 -22.24
CA ALA A 308 -7.73 13.18 -22.65
C ALA A 308 -7.08 11.98 -21.97
N ASN A 309 -7.90 11.13 -21.36
CA ASN A 309 -7.47 9.83 -20.83
C ASN A 309 -7.84 8.74 -21.83
N ASN A 310 -6.92 7.81 -22.01
CA ASN A 310 -7.01 6.71 -22.95
C ASN A 310 -7.50 7.12 -24.36
N PRO A 311 -6.89 8.16 -24.97
CA PRO A 311 -7.34 8.68 -26.27
C PRO A 311 -7.26 7.62 -27.37
N ILE A 312 -6.28 6.72 -27.26
CA ILE A 312 -6.04 5.60 -28.17
C ILE A 312 -6.44 4.29 -27.46
N GLY A 313 -7.08 3.36 -28.18
CA GLY A 313 -7.52 2.10 -27.63
C GLY A 313 -9.04 1.95 -27.52
N SER A 314 -9.52 0.93 -26.83
CA SER A 314 -10.94 0.66 -26.66
C SER A 314 -11.62 1.69 -25.75
N LYS A 315 -12.93 1.85 -25.90
CA LYS A 315 -13.76 2.70 -25.04
C LYS A 315 -13.87 2.15 -23.63
N TYR A 316 -13.83 0.85 -23.51
CA TYR A 316 -13.92 0.12 -22.25
C TYR A 316 -12.65 -0.68 -22.03
N SER A 317 -12.23 -0.85 -20.78
CA SER A 317 -11.28 -1.88 -20.37
C SER A 317 -12.00 -2.92 -19.57
N SER A 318 -11.69 -4.16 -19.84
CA SER A 318 -12.12 -5.29 -19.02
C SER A 318 -10.96 -5.76 -18.13
N TYR A 319 -11.29 -6.00 -16.88
CA TYR A 319 -10.38 -6.58 -15.90
C TYR A 319 -10.97 -7.91 -15.46
N HIS A 320 -10.20 -8.97 -15.57
CA HIS A 320 -10.60 -10.32 -15.22
C HIS A 320 -9.76 -10.82 -14.05
N SER A 321 -10.39 -11.32 -13.01
CA SER A 321 -9.74 -12.07 -11.97
C SER A 321 -10.38 -13.45 -11.85
N GLY A 322 -9.57 -14.46 -11.59
CA GLY A 322 -10.03 -15.83 -11.46
C GLY A 322 -9.57 -16.46 -10.16
N ASN A 323 -10.48 -17.14 -9.47
CA ASN A 323 -10.20 -17.96 -8.29
C ASN A 323 -10.73 -19.37 -8.52
N THR A 324 -9.86 -20.36 -8.30
CA THR A 324 -10.25 -21.78 -8.34
C THR A 324 -9.97 -22.42 -7.00
N GLN A 325 -10.99 -23.01 -6.39
CA GLN A 325 -10.85 -23.71 -5.11
C GLN A 325 -11.67 -25.00 -5.13
N GLY A 326 -10.97 -26.14 -4.99
CA GLY A 326 -11.63 -27.44 -5.08
C GLY A 326 -12.39 -27.57 -6.40
N ASP A 327 -13.69 -27.81 -6.30
CA ASP A 327 -14.56 -28.09 -7.43
C ASP A 327 -15.25 -26.85 -8.02
N PHE A 328 -14.92 -25.65 -7.54
CA PHE A 328 -15.51 -24.43 -8.10
C PHE A 328 -14.48 -23.44 -8.61
N THR A 329 -14.84 -22.74 -9.68
CA THR A 329 -14.08 -21.60 -10.23
C THR A 329 -14.99 -20.38 -10.27
N SER A 330 -14.49 -19.28 -9.70
CA SER A 330 -15.16 -17.98 -9.77
C SER A 330 -14.34 -17.05 -10.67
N ILE A 331 -14.98 -16.49 -11.68
CA ILE A 331 -14.38 -15.48 -12.57
C ILE A 331 -15.14 -14.17 -12.37
N SER A 332 -14.42 -13.13 -11.96
CA SER A 332 -14.97 -11.78 -11.88
C SER A 332 -14.48 -10.96 -13.06
N CYS A 333 -15.41 -10.35 -13.78
CA CYS A 333 -15.13 -9.47 -14.90
C CYS A 333 -15.69 -8.09 -14.61
N TRP A 334 -14.87 -7.07 -14.73
CA TRP A 334 -15.26 -5.68 -14.59
C TRP A 334 -14.92 -4.89 -15.84
N GLU A 335 -15.93 -4.19 -16.39
CA GLU A 335 -15.76 -3.31 -17.52
C GLU A 335 -15.89 -1.85 -17.05
N ASN A 336 -14.86 -1.06 -17.29
CA ASN A 336 -14.84 0.34 -16.96
C ASN A 336 -14.67 1.18 -18.21
N LYS A 337 -15.45 2.27 -18.30
CA LYS A 337 -15.27 3.27 -19.34
C LYS A 337 -13.98 4.03 -19.09
N GLN A 338 -13.02 3.90 -19.99
CA GLN A 338 -11.69 4.50 -19.83
C GLN A 338 -11.50 5.81 -20.58
N LYS A 339 -12.19 6.02 -21.70
CA LYS A 339 -12.04 7.26 -22.46
C LYS A 339 -12.76 8.42 -21.78
N SER A 340 -12.01 9.47 -21.48
CA SER A 340 -12.57 10.71 -21.00
C SER A 340 -11.82 11.92 -21.52
N PHE A 341 -12.52 13.03 -21.69
CA PHE A 341 -11.96 14.34 -21.98
C PHE A 341 -12.25 15.27 -20.83
N SER A 342 -11.31 16.13 -20.50
CA SER A 342 -11.42 17.06 -19.39
C SER A 342 -10.92 18.45 -19.79
N ILE A 343 -11.59 19.47 -19.27
CA ILE A 343 -11.13 20.86 -19.29
C ILE A 343 -11.08 21.33 -17.85
N GLY A 344 -9.93 21.81 -17.41
CA GLY A 344 -9.72 22.33 -16.07
C GLY A 344 -9.27 23.79 -16.10
N ILE A 345 -9.83 24.62 -15.23
CA ILE A 345 -9.39 25.99 -15.03
C ILE A 345 -8.98 26.13 -13.56
N SER A 346 -7.77 26.60 -13.32
CA SER A 346 -7.26 26.83 -11.95
C SER A 346 -6.82 28.29 -11.81
N LEU A 347 -7.37 28.96 -10.81
CA LEU A 347 -7.00 30.32 -10.45
C LEU A 347 -6.43 30.35 -9.03
N ARG A 348 -5.20 30.83 -8.90
CA ARG A 348 -4.52 31.02 -7.61
C ARG A 348 -4.78 32.44 -7.10
N LEU A 349 -5.50 32.55 -6.00
CA LEU A 349 -5.76 33.81 -5.31
C LEU A 349 -4.87 33.92 -4.08
N GLY A 350 -4.27 35.10 -3.88
CA GLY A 350 -3.40 35.40 -2.73
C GLY A 350 -1.93 34.98 -2.90
N LYS A 351 -1.11 35.40 -1.96
CA LYS A 351 0.28 34.97 -1.80
C LYS A 351 0.39 34.23 -0.46
N LEU A 352 0.76 32.97 -0.49
CA LEU A 352 1.14 32.25 0.75
C LEU A 352 2.57 32.69 1.11
N SER A 353 2.72 33.52 2.14
CA SER A 353 4.02 34.00 2.63
C SER A 353 4.50 33.31 3.91
N THR A 354 3.89 32.18 4.28
CA THR A 354 4.27 31.43 5.49
C THR A 354 5.23 30.28 5.14
N SER A 355 6.47 30.39 5.62
CA SER A 355 7.34 29.23 5.71
C SER A 355 6.88 28.36 6.89
N VAL A 356 6.18 27.28 6.61
CA VAL A 356 5.87 26.28 7.64
C VAL A 356 7.16 25.51 7.91
N LYS A 357 7.69 25.63 9.13
CA LYS A 357 8.80 24.81 9.58
C LYS A 357 8.33 23.35 9.57
N LYS A 358 8.78 22.56 8.60
CA LYS A 358 8.52 21.11 8.58
C LYS A 358 9.16 20.51 9.83
N THR A 359 8.34 20.01 10.73
CA THR A 359 8.80 19.06 11.74
C THR A 359 9.09 17.75 10.99
N GLU A 360 10.36 17.35 10.94
CA GLU A 360 10.76 16.06 10.39
C GLU A 360 10.22 14.94 11.29
N LYS A 361 9.05 14.44 10.95
CA LYS A 361 8.52 13.20 11.53
C LYS A 361 9.10 12.04 10.73
N THR A 362 9.97 11.27 11.34
CA THR A 362 10.65 10.13 10.71
C THR A 362 9.87 8.82 10.77
N ILE A 363 8.76 8.75 11.49
CA ILE A 363 8.01 7.50 11.69
C ILE A 363 6.52 7.74 11.41
N GLU A 364 6.06 7.27 10.26
CA GLU A 364 4.63 7.13 9.93
C GLU A 364 4.22 5.66 10.11
N ASN A 365 3.03 5.42 10.70
CA ASN A 365 2.48 4.09 10.91
C ASN A 365 1.21 3.92 10.08
N GLU A 366 1.31 3.19 8.98
CA GLU A 366 0.18 2.53 8.35
C GLU A 366 0.28 1.03 8.68
N ASP A 367 -0.37 0.60 9.75
CA ASP A 367 -0.20 -0.74 10.33
C ASP A 367 -1.49 -1.59 10.36
N VAL A 368 -2.57 -1.11 9.76
CA VAL A 368 -3.88 -1.78 9.76
C VAL A 368 -4.31 -2.19 8.35
N VAL A 369 -4.77 -3.42 8.20
CA VAL A 369 -5.35 -3.99 6.97
C VAL A 369 -6.84 -4.27 7.21
N GLY A 370 -7.70 -3.92 6.26
CA GLY A 370 -9.15 -4.12 6.37
C GLY A 370 -9.82 -3.15 7.35
N GLY A 371 -9.50 -1.88 7.25
CA GLY A 371 -10.17 -0.79 7.96
C GLY A 371 -10.49 0.35 7.01
N ILE A 372 -11.57 1.07 7.26
CA ILE A 372 -11.91 2.29 6.51
C ILE A 372 -10.81 3.32 6.80
N LYS A 373 -10.09 3.77 5.76
CA LYS A 373 -9.17 4.90 5.90
C LYS A 373 -9.98 6.14 6.29
N GLN A 374 -9.85 6.60 7.52
CA GLN A 374 -10.37 7.92 7.88
C GLN A 374 -9.53 8.99 7.15
N LYS A 375 -10.21 9.86 6.40
CA LYS A 375 -9.63 11.07 5.79
C LYS A 375 -9.23 12.10 6.84
#